data_2b6effb4baa4e055df7c7b24f8312b33
#
_entry.id   2b6effb4baa4e055df7c7b24f8312b33
#
_cell.length_a   1.000
_cell.length_b   1.000
_cell.length_c   1.000
_cell.angle_alpha   90.00
_cell.angle_beta   90.00
_cell.angle_gamma   90.00
#
_symmetry.space_group_name_H-M   'P 1'
#
loop_
_entity.id
_entity.type
_entity.pdbx_description
1 polymer ?
#
loop_
_entity_poly.entity_id
_entity_poly.type
_entity_poly.pdbx_seq_one_letter_code
_entity_poly.pdbx_strand_id
1 'polypeptide(L)'
;MGNIVAIVGRPNVGKSTLFNRLTQSRRAIVNEEAGTTRDRQYGKSEWEGREFSVIDTGGWVVNSSDVFEKEIKRHVMLAIEEADVILFLVDVQNGLTDLDEAVAQILRRSEKPIILVANKTDTFDLQFQSAEFYSLGLGEPFILSSINGLGTGELLDELLKHFKSETSDDTDEELPRFAVVGRPNAGKSSLINALIGEERTIVTEIAGTTRDSIYMRFNKFGYDFYLVDTAGIRKKAKVNEDLEYYSVVRSIRSIENSDVSILMLDATRGIESQDLNIFSLIQKNKKGLVVVVNKWDLIENKEANDVKNIEKGIRDRLAPFSDFPIIFTSVPNKQRILRVLDTAMKVYENKHRKVPTAKLNETLLPIIDNYPPPALKGKYIKIKYVTQLPNTMIPSFVFFANLPQYVKDPYRRFLENKIRDKWDFNGTPINIFMRHK
;
A
#
# COMPACT_ATOMS: atom_id res chain seq x y z
N MET A 1 11.66 -6.55 2.09
CA MET A 1 10.71 -5.68 2.83
C MET A 1 10.68 -4.31 2.15
N GLY A 2 9.51 -3.70 1.93
CA GLY A 2 9.44 -2.35 1.38
C GLY A 2 9.96 -1.32 2.38
N ASN A 3 10.85 -0.42 1.96
CA ASN A 3 11.32 0.68 2.79
C ASN A 3 10.29 1.83 2.75
N ILE A 4 9.97 2.40 3.89
CA ILE A 4 9.02 3.51 4.04
C ILE A 4 9.76 4.78 4.44
N VAL A 5 9.60 5.84 3.65
CA VAL A 5 10.15 7.17 3.87
C VAL A 5 9.03 8.12 4.27
N ALA A 6 9.12 8.75 5.42
CA ALA A 6 8.15 9.76 5.85
C ALA A 6 8.73 11.16 5.69
N ILE A 7 7.94 12.07 5.12
CA ILE A 7 8.28 13.49 4.99
C ILE A 7 7.59 14.23 6.12
N VAL A 8 8.36 14.82 7.03
CA VAL A 8 7.89 15.59 8.18
C VAL A 8 8.39 17.04 8.12
N GLY A 9 7.75 17.93 8.84
CA GLY A 9 8.09 19.36 8.91
C GLY A 9 6.85 20.22 9.11
N ARG A 10 7.04 21.48 9.47
CA ARG A 10 5.95 22.46 9.62
C ARG A 10 5.19 22.67 8.30
N PRO A 11 4.01 23.26 8.31
CA PRO A 11 3.28 23.60 7.08
C PRO A 11 4.08 24.54 6.17
N ASN A 12 3.79 24.44 4.88
CA ASN A 12 4.34 25.29 3.81
C ASN A 12 5.85 25.20 3.58
N VAL A 13 6.57 24.23 4.20
CA VAL A 13 7.99 23.99 3.91
C VAL A 13 8.21 23.24 2.58
N GLY A 14 7.15 22.81 1.91
CA GLY A 14 7.22 22.14 0.60
C GLY A 14 7.11 20.61 0.63
N LYS A 15 6.59 20.03 1.72
CA LYS A 15 6.42 18.55 1.85
C LYS A 15 5.70 17.91 0.68
N SER A 16 4.52 18.44 0.32
CA SER A 16 3.72 17.89 -0.78
C SER A 16 4.38 18.12 -2.16
N THR A 17 5.19 19.18 -2.29
CA THR A 17 5.97 19.41 -3.52
C THR A 17 7.06 18.35 -3.66
N LEU A 18 7.80 18.08 -2.57
CA LEU A 18 8.80 17.02 -2.55
C LEU A 18 8.15 15.64 -2.76
N PHE A 19 7.06 15.34 -2.08
CA PHE A 19 6.30 14.11 -2.26
C PHE A 19 5.94 13.88 -3.72
N ASN A 20 5.35 14.87 -4.38
CA ASN A 20 4.98 14.79 -5.79
C ASN A 20 6.22 14.57 -6.67
N ARG A 21 7.33 15.24 -6.40
CA ARG A 21 8.57 15.06 -7.14
C ARG A 21 9.13 13.64 -7.01
N LEU A 22 9.19 13.10 -5.81
CA LEU A 22 9.69 11.75 -5.56
C LEU A 22 8.79 10.69 -6.20
N THR A 23 7.46 10.86 -6.16
CA THR A 23 6.49 9.88 -6.66
C THR A 23 6.16 10.04 -8.15
N GLN A 24 6.48 11.19 -8.79
CA GLN A 24 6.26 11.48 -10.22
C GLN A 24 7.50 11.27 -11.09
N SER A 25 8.59 10.73 -10.57
CA SER A 25 9.79 10.45 -11.35
C SER A 25 9.43 9.58 -12.58
N ARG A 26 9.90 9.98 -13.77
CA ARG A 26 9.51 9.57 -15.14
C ARG A 26 9.59 8.06 -15.46
N ARG A 27 9.88 7.18 -14.50
CA ARG A 27 9.87 5.73 -14.64
C ARG A 27 8.64 5.03 -14.06
N ALA A 28 7.76 5.74 -13.36
CA ALA A 28 6.43 5.25 -13.02
C ALA A 28 5.53 5.26 -14.27
N ILE A 29 5.92 4.47 -15.28
CA ILE A 29 4.99 4.07 -16.35
C ILE A 29 4.10 3.03 -15.70
N VAL A 30 3.00 3.44 -15.11
CA VAL A 30 1.75 2.67 -15.09
C VAL A 30 0.64 3.54 -14.49
N ASN A 31 -0.37 3.79 -15.34
CA ASN A 31 -1.73 4.22 -15.01
C ASN A 31 -1.89 5.54 -14.25
N GLU A 32 -1.94 6.64 -15.04
CA GLU A 32 -2.81 7.79 -14.76
C GLU A 32 -4.28 7.34 -14.73
N GLU A 33 -4.70 6.62 -13.71
CA GLU A 33 -6.08 6.70 -13.27
C GLU A 33 -6.12 7.81 -12.23
N ALA A 34 -6.74 8.93 -12.59
CA ALA A 34 -6.98 10.07 -11.74
C ALA A 34 -7.63 9.61 -10.42
N GLY A 35 -6.81 9.39 -9.41
CA GLY A 35 -7.25 9.21 -8.04
C GLY A 35 -7.82 10.53 -7.53
N THR A 36 -8.92 10.46 -6.84
CA THR A 36 -9.58 11.59 -6.16
C THR A 36 -8.56 12.37 -5.31
N THR A 37 -8.76 13.67 -5.14
CA THR A 37 -7.92 14.64 -4.43
C THR A 37 -7.49 14.26 -2.98
N ARG A 38 -7.91 13.12 -2.45
CA ARG A 38 -7.58 12.54 -1.13
C ARG A 38 -6.37 11.59 -1.13
N ASP A 39 -5.89 11.13 -2.30
CA ASP A 39 -4.79 10.15 -2.44
C ASP A 39 -3.37 10.75 -2.41
N ARG A 40 -3.22 12.03 -2.02
CA ARG A 40 -1.96 12.78 -2.13
C ARG A 40 -0.92 12.47 -1.04
N GLN A 41 -1.12 11.46 -0.22
CA GLN A 41 -0.30 11.26 0.98
C GLN A 41 0.55 10.01 0.98
N TYR A 42 0.30 9.09 0.05
CA TYR A 42 1.05 7.86 -0.12
C TYR A 42 1.36 7.66 -1.60
N GLY A 43 2.63 7.42 -1.88
CA GLY A 43 3.08 7.12 -3.22
C GLY A 43 4.27 6.17 -3.21
N LYS A 44 4.53 5.54 -4.35
CA LYS A 44 5.73 4.74 -4.56
C LYS A 44 6.74 5.52 -5.37
N SER A 45 7.99 5.30 -5.07
CA SER A 45 9.14 5.81 -5.79
C SER A 45 10.12 4.69 -6.07
N GLU A 46 10.95 4.88 -7.09
CA GLU A 46 12.01 3.95 -7.45
C GLU A 46 13.28 4.73 -7.73
N TRP A 47 14.39 4.32 -7.17
CA TRP A 47 15.72 4.87 -7.45
C TRP A 47 16.73 3.73 -7.53
N GLU A 48 17.56 3.73 -8.58
CA GLU A 48 18.55 2.67 -8.85
C GLU A 48 18.00 1.23 -8.76
N GLY A 49 16.75 1.03 -9.18
CA GLY A 49 16.09 -0.28 -9.16
C GLY A 49 15.55 -0.71 -7.78
N ARG A 50 15.66 0.15 -6.75
CA ARG A 50 15.06 -0.08 -5.43
C ARG A 50 13.75 0.68 -5.30
N GLU A 51 12.65 -0.05 -5.11
CA GLU A 51 11.34 0.54 -4.81
C GLU A 51 11.24 0.89 -3.33
N PHE A 52 10.63 2.02 -3.04
CA PHE A 52 10.28 2.45 -1.68
C PHE A 52 8.97 3.25 -1.67
N SER A 53 8.38 3.34 -0.50
CA SER A 53 7.14 4.08 -0.29
C SER A 53 7.40 5.43 0.36
N VAL A 54 6.68 6.44 -0.06
CA VAL A 54 6.78 7.80 0.49
C VAL A 54 5.45 8.18 1.11
N ILE A 55 5.50 8.75 2.33
CA ILE A 55 4.34 9.26 3.07
C ILE A 55 4.52 10.76 3.30
N ASP A 56 3.54 11.57 2.87
CA ASP A 56 3.45 12.99 3.22
C ASP A 56 2.60 13.17 4.47
N THR A 57 3.20 13.63 5.57
CA THR A 57 2.50 13.88 6.82
C THR A 57 1.76 15.23 6.88
N GLY A 58 1.88 16.08 5.87
CA GLY A 58 1.43 17.46 5.87
C GLY A 58 0.02 17.76 5.37
N GLY A 59 -0.68 16.78 4.81
CA GLY A 59 -1.96 17.00 4.14
C GLY A 59 -3.21 17.15 5.02
N TRP A 60 -3.09 17.22 6.37
CA TRP A 60 -4.19 17.08 7.32
C TRP A 60 -4.30 18.23 8.33
N VAL A 61 -4.00 19.46 7.92
CA VAL A 61 -4.08 20.59 8.83
C VAL A 61 -5.53 21.08 8.98
N VAL A 62 -6.08 20.99 10.18
CA VAL A 62 -7.36 21.61 10.58
C VAL A 62 -7.09 23.02 11.13
N ASN A 63 -7.92 23.97 10.75
CA ASN A 63 -7.78 25.40 10.96
C ASN A 63 -7.98 25.87 12.42
N SER A 64 -7.05 25.60 13.37
CA SER A 64 -7.03 26.29 14.66
C SER A 64 -5.63 26.27 15.29
N SER A 65 -5.15 27.41 15.78
CA SER A 65 -3.76 27.65 16.21
C SER A 65 -3.31 26.86 17.43
N ASP A 66 -4.13 26.61 18.41
CA ASP A 66 -3.76 25.88 19.65
C ASP A 66 -3.78 24.35 19.49
N VAL A 67 -4.50 23.84 18.49
CA VAL A 67 -4.56 22.41 18.14
C VAL A 67 -3.35 22.02 17.27
N PHE A 68 -2.77 23.00 16.59
CA PHE A 68 -1.78 22.86 15.54
C PHE A 68 -0.45 22.22 16.00
N GLU A 69 0.12 22.67 17.11
CA GLU A 69 1.39 22.14 17.63
C GLU A 69 1.24 20.68 18.11
N LYS A 70 0.11 20.37 18.74
CA LYS A 70 -0.19 18.99 19.18
C LYS A 70 -0.34 18.04 17.99
N GLU A 71 -0.97 18.52 16.90
CA GLU A 71 -1.13 17.70 15.70
C GLU A 71 0.20 17.48 14.97
N ILE A 72 1.05 18.49 14.85
CA ILE A 72 2.38 18.33 14.26
C ILE A 72 3.20 17.30 15.06
N LYS A 73 3.27 17.44 16.38
CA LYS A 73 3.96 16.47 17.26
C LYS A 73 3.43 15.06 17.06
N ARG A 74 2.14 14.91 16.92
CA ARG A 74 1.48 13.62 16.71
C ARG A 74 1.82 13.00 15.36
N HIS A 75 1.84 13.79 14.28
CA HIS A 75 2.24 13.34 12.94
C HIS A 75 3.71 12.92 12.90
N VAL A 76 4.58 13.66 13.59
CA VAL A 76 5.99 13.31 13.72
C VAL A 76 6.16 11.98 14.47
N MET A 77 5.43 11.79 15.58
CA MET A 77 5.47 10.53 16.35
C MET A 77 5.01 9.34 15.49
N LEU A 78 3.96 9.52 14.68
CA LEU A 78 3.50 8.48 13.77
C LEU A 78 4.53 8.18 12.68
N ALA A 79 5.17 9.21 12.13
CA ALA A 79 6.24 9.02 11.15
C ALA A 79 7.41 8.22 11.76
N ILE A 80 7.76 8.48 13.01
CA ILE A 80 8.80 7.74 13.76
C ILE A 80 8.40 6.27 13.94
N GLU A 81 7.14 5.99 14.24
CA GLU A 81 6.66 4.62 14.41
C GLU A 81 6.68 3.81 13.10
N GLU A 82 6.25 4.41 12.00
CA GLU A 82 5.94 3.68 10.76
C GLU A 82 7.03 3.78 9.68
N ALA A 83 7.87 4.82 9.69
CA ALA A 83 8.91 4.98 8.68
C ALA A 83 10.19 4.21 9.02
N ASP A 84 10.95 3.85 7.99
CA ASP A 84 12.31 3.34 8.10
C ASP A 84 13.34 4.49 8.04
N VAL A 85 13.02 5.56 7.26
CA VAL A 85 13.83 6.79 7.18
C VAL A 85 12.91 8.00 7.24
N ILE A 86 13.33 9.07 7.90
CA ILE A 86 12.57 10.31 8.05
C ILE A 86 13.30 11.43 7.30
N LEU A 87 12.58 12.10 6.39
CA LEU A 87 12.99 13.36 5.79
C LEU A 87 12.39 14.52 6.58
N PHE A 88 13.23 15.24 7.31
CA PHE A 88 12.79 16.43 8.02
C PHE A 88 13.03 17.67 7.18
N LEU A 89 11.96 18.25 6.65
CA LEU A 89 12.02 19.45 5.80
C LEU A 89 11.92 20.72 6.62
N VAL A 90 12.86 21.64 6.35
CA VAL A 90 12.88 23.02 6.82
C VAL A 90 12.89 23.99 5.62
N ASP A 91 12.50 25.23 5.82
CA ASP A 91 12.33 26.24 4.77
C ASP A 91 13.41 27.31 4.91
N VAL A 92 14.36 27.33 3.98
CA VAL A 92 15.50 28.28 4.00
C VAL A 92 15.04 29.74 3.85
N GLN A 93 13.95 30.00 3.09
CA GLN A 93 13.47 31.36 2.87
C GLN A 93 12.86 31.98 4.13
N ASN A 94 12.25 31.18 5.00
CA ASN A 94 11.64 31.64 6.24
C ASN A 94 12.55 31.50 7.46
N GLY A 95 13.68 30.83 7.32
CA GLY A 95 14.62 30.58 8.39
C GLY A 95 14.08 29.62 9.47
N LEU A 96 14.86 29.49 10.54
CA LEU A 96 14.56 28.62 11.67
C LEU A 96 13.40 29.18 12.51
N THR A 97 12.48 28.29 12.92
CA THR A 97 11.32 28.65 13.76
C THR A 97 11.22 27.76 14.99
N ASP A 98 10.48 28.23 16.01
CA ASP A 98 10.23 27.45 17.25
C ASP A 98 9.57 26.09 16.96
N LEU A 99 8.75 26.02 15.89
CA LEU A 99 8.12 24.76 15.45
C LEU A 99 9.17 23.77 14.88
N ASP A 100 10.16 24.26 14.16
CA ASP A 100 11.24 23.41 13.63
C ASP A 100 12.07 22.87 14.79
N GLU A 101 12.37 23.69 15.80
CA GLU A 101 13.05 23.22 17.02
C GLU A 101 12.25 22.20 17.81
N ALA A 102 10.93 22.43 17.96
CA ALA A 102 10.05 21.48 18.67
C ALA A 102 9.98 20.12 17.96
N VAL A 103 9.95 20.10 16.63
CA VAL A 103 10.01 18.87 15.83
C VAL A 103 11.37 18.21 15.98
N ALA A 104 12.47 18.97 15.87
CA ALA A 104 13.83 18.47 16.02
C ALA A 104 14.07 17.82 17.39
N GLN A 105 13.51 18.39 18.47
CA GLN A 105 13.58 17.79 19.81
C GLN A 105 12.97 16.40 19.89
N ILE A 106 11.85 16.18 19.17
CA ILE A 106 11.21 14.87 19.12
C ILE A 106 12.06 13.90 18.28
N LEU A 107 12.54 14.37 17.12
CA LEU A 107 13.33 13.56 16.19
C LEU A 107 14.66 13.11 16.80
N ARG A 108 15.36 13.97 17.54
CA ARG A 108 16.61 13.63 18.24
C ARG A 108 16.48 12.46 19.24
N ARG A 109 15.27 12.20 19.73
CA ARG A 109 14.99 11.06 20.63
C ARG A 109 14.67 9.77 19.88
N SER A 110 14.57 9.85 18.57
CA SER A 110 14.28 8.71 17.71
C SER A 110 15.57 7.95 17.39
N GLU A 111 15.48 6.62 17.31
CA GLU A 111 16.56 5.75 16.81
C GLU A 111 16.53 5.60 15.27
N LYS A 112 15.55 6.23 14.59
CA LYS A 112 15.40 6.14 13.13
C LYS A 112 16.41 7.06 12.43
N PRO A 113 16.94 6.67 11.27
CA PRO A 113 17.71 7.56 10.43
C PRO A 113 16.88 8.81 10.04
N ILE A 114 17.47 9.98 10.27
CA ILE A 114 16.84 11.27 9.95
C ILE A 114 17.77 12.00 8.99
N ILE A 115 17.21 12.47 7.89
CA ILE A 115 17.88 13.32 6.93
C ILE A 115 17.25 14.71 7.04
N LEU A 116 18.03 15.71 7.47
CA LEU A 116 17.61 17.10 7.52
C LEU A 116 17.70 17.70 6.12
N VAL A 117 16.59 18.25 5.62
CA VAL A 117 16.47 18.80 4.25
C VAL A 117 16.13 20.26 4.28
N ALA A 118 17.05 21.11 3.86
CA ALA A 118 16.91 22.55 3.70
C ALA A 118 16.27 22.84 2.32
N ASN A 119 14.94 22.96 2.28
CA ASN A 119 14.18 23.12 1.05
C ASN A 119 13.97 24.58 0.68
N LYS A 120 13.54 24.83 -0.56
CA LYS A 120 13.37 26.14 -1.20
C LYS A 120 14.68 26.89 -1.44
N THR A 121 15.75 26.15 -1.62
CA THR A 121 17.06 26.66 -1.96
C THR A 121 17.16 26.82 -3.47
N ASP A 122 16.43 27.81 -3.99
CA ASP A 122 16.26 28.00 -5.44
C ASP A 122 17.44 28.76 -6.09
N THR A 123 18.25 29.45 -5.29
CA THR A 123 19.41 30.22 -5.72
C THR A 123 20.66 29.85 -4.91
N PHE A 124 21.85 30.17 -5.47
CA PHE A 124 23.11 29.88 -4.82
C PHE A 124 23.27 30.63 -3.47
N ASP A 125 22.79 31.86 -3.37
CA ASP A 125 22.87 32.68 -2.16
C ASP A 125 22.09 32.06 -0.98
N LEU A 126 20.95 31.40 -1.28
CA LEU A 126 20.15 30.71 -0.26
C LEU A 126 20.84 29.47 0.30
N GLN A 127 21.83 28.90 -0.38
CA GLN A 127 22.58 27.75 0.13
C GLN A 127 23.33 28.09 1.41
N PHE A 128 23.89 29.31 1.51
CA PHE A 128 24.61 29.73 2.71
C PHE A 128 23.68 29.91 3.92
N GLN A 129 22.41 30.26 3.69
CA GLN A 129 21.44 30.42 4.78
C GLN A 129 21.06 29.08 5.42
N SER A 130 21.30 27.96 4.74
CA SER A 130 21.05 26.63 5.31
C SER A 130 21.93 26.32 6.53
N ALA A 131 23.01 27.07 6.74
CA ALA A 131 23.92 26.89 7.86
C ALA A 131 23.25 27.09 9.24
N GLU A 132 22.18 27.91 9.32
CA GLU A 132 21.45 28.09 10.59
C GLU A 132 20.82 26.80 11.12
N PHE A 133 20.46 25.85 10.24
CA PHE A 133 19.80 24.61 10.60
C PHE A 133 20.74 23.55 11.24
N TYR A 134 22.07 23.78 11.23
CA TYR A 134 22.98 22.96 12.03
C TYR A 134 22.65 23.03 13.52
N SER A 135 22.07 24.14 13.98
CA SER A 135 21.62 24.33 15.38
C SER A 135 20.56 23.32 15.82
N LEU A 136 19.85 22.69 14.86
CA LEU A 136 18.88 21.64 15.13
C LEU A 136 19.53 20.32 15.62
N GLY A 137 20.85 20.15 15.46
CA GLY A 137 21.59 18.97 15.94
C GLY A 137 21.16 17.64 15.30
N LEU A 138 20.76 17.67 14.04
CA LEU A 138 20.33 16.50 13.26
C LEU A 138 21.27 16.18 12.08
N GLY A 139 22.49 16.69 12.13
CA GLY A 139 23.49 16.50 11.09
C GLY A 139 23.52 17.62 10.05
N GLU A 140 24.19 17.39 8.94
CA GLU A 140 24.33 18.31 7.84
C GLU A 140 23.01 18.46 7.06
N PRO A 141 22.51 19.70 6.83
CA PRO A 141 21.29 19.89 6.06
C PRO A 141 21.54 19.65 4.56
N PHE A 142 20.76 18.77 3.96
CA PHE A 142 20.73 18.56 2.51
C PHE A 142 20.07 19.72 1.82
N ILE A 143 20.79 20.34 0.91
CA ILE A 143 20.30 21.48 0.13
C ILE A 143 19.38 20.99 -0.97
N LEU A 144 18.14 21.47 -0.98
CA LEU A 144 17.12 21.00 -1.91
C LEU A 144 16.26 22.15 -2.45
N SER A 145 15.92 22.08 -3.73
CA SER A 145 14.79 22.79 -4.30
C SER A 145 13.76 21.79 -4.83
N SER A 146 12.69 21.56 -4.07
CA SER A 146 11.62 20.65 -4.49
C SER A 146 10.91 21.11 -5.77
N ILE A 147 10.90 22.41 -6.08
CA ILE A 147 10.30 22.97 -7.29
C ILE A 147 11.21 22.73 -8.50
N ASN A 148 12.50 23.04 -8.39
CA ASN A 148 13.45 22.96 -9.50
C ASN A 148 14.09 21.56 -9.65
N GLY A 149 14.10 20.76 -8.59
CA GLY A 149 14.71 19.44 -8.54
C GLY A 149 16.20 19.43 -8.20
N LEU A 150 16.77 20.59 -7.86
CA LEU A 150 18.14 20.69 -7.37
C LEU A 150 18.32 19.82 -6.11
N GLY A 151 19.39 19.04 -6.02
CA GLY A 151 19.71 18.20 -4.85
C GLY A 151 18.87 16.94 -4.72
N THR A 152 17.90 16.68 -5.64
CA THR A 152 17.02 15.51 -5.52
C THR A 152 17.77 14.18 -5.72
N GLY A 153 18.75 14.13 -6.63
CA GLY A 153 19.55 12.93 -6.90
C GLY A 153 20.39 12.56 -5.68
N GLU A 154 21.12 13.51 -5.15
CA GLU A 154 21.97 13.34 -3.97
C GLU A 154 21.16 12.92 -2.73
N LEU A 155 19.95 13.48 -2.56
CA LEU A 155 19.04 13.08 -1.50
C LEU A 155 18.59 11.63 -1.66
N LEU A 156 18.29 11.19 -2.88
CA LEU A 156 17.88 9.81 -3.17
C LEU A 156 19.04 8.84 -2.97
N ASP A 157 20.28 9.20 -3.36
CA ASP A 157 21.48 8.40 -3.11
C ASP A 157 21.72 8.22 -1.60
N GLU A 158 21.51 9.29 -0.81
CA GLU A 158 21.64 9.23 0.64
C GLU A 158 20.55 8.34 1.26
N LEU A 159 19.30 8.47 0.80
CA LEU A 159 18.19 7.61 1.24
C LEU A 159 18.52 6.13 1.07
N LEU A 160 19.11 5.73 -0.07
CA LEU A 160 19.43 4.33 -0.34
C LEU A 160 20.44 3.75 0.65
N LYS A 161 21.35 4.56 1.22
CA LYS A 161 22.32 4.11 2.22
C LYS A 161 21.67 3.67 3.53
N HIS A 162 20.52 4.27 3.85
CA HIS A 162 19.76 3.97 5.07
C HIS A 162 18.72 2.85 4.88
N PHE A 163 18.49 2.42 3.64
CA PHE A 163 17.57 1.32 3.40
C PHE A 163 18.17 -0.02 3.84
N LYS A 164 17.38 -0.80 4.54
CA LYS A 164 17.76 -2.16 4.89
C LYS A 164 18.06 -2.92 3.59
N SER A 165 19.23 -3.52 3.50
CA SER A 165 19.55 -4.42 2.40
C SER A 165 18.54 -5.57 2.45
N GLU A 166 18.02 -5.95 1.29
CA GLU A 166 17.33 -7.23 1.14
C GLU A 166 18.38 -8.34 1.35
N THR A 167 18.70 -8.62 2.60
CA THR A 167 19.50 -9.80 2.92
C THR A 167 18.61 -11.01 2.62
N SER A 168 19.05 -11.80 1.68
CA SER A 168 18.49 -13.09 1.26
C SER A 168 18.65 -14.18 2.33
N ASP A 169 18.63 -13.84 3.60
CA ASP A 169 18.74 -14.78 4.71
C ASP A 169 17.40 -15.32 5.20
N ASP A 170 16.30 -14.99 4.53
CA ASP A 170 15.01 -15.68 4.75
C ASP A 170 14.99 -17.01 3.98
N THR A 171 15.84 -17.94 4.41
CA THR A 171 15.72 -19.38 4.06
C THR A 171 14.56 -20.07 4.78
N ASP A 172 13.72 -19.34 5.48
CA ASP A 172 12.44 -19.85 5.96
C ASP A 172 11.43 -19.81 4.83
N GLU A 173 10.97 -21.01 4.47
CA GLU A 173 9.92 -21.35 3.54
C GLU A 173 9.03 -20.17 3.13
N GLU A 174 8.70 -20.06 1.85
CA GLU A 174 7.77 -19.08 1.26
C GLU A 174 6.34 -19.22 1.82
N LEU A 175 6.20 -19.06 3.15
CA LEU A 175 4.89 -19.11 3.79
C LEU A 175 4.08 -17.86 3.43
N PRO A 176 2.77 -18.03 3.15
CA PRO A 176 1.88 -16.91 2.88
C PRO A 176 1.89 -15.86 4.00
N ARG A 177 1.82 -14.57 3.64
CA ARG A 177 1.77 -13.45 4.58
C ARG A 177 0.42 -12.75 4.45
N PHE A 178 -0.37 -12.75 5.52
CA PHE A 178 -1.69 -12.14 5.53
C PHE A 178 -1.75 -10.92 6.45
N ALA A 179 -2.30 -9.81 5.96
CA ALA A 179 -2.58 -8.62 6.75
C ALA A 179 -4.09 -8.47 6.99
N VAL A 180 -4.49 -8.19 8.22
CA VAL A 180 -5.87 -7.84 8.55
C VAL A 180 -5.96 -6.33 8.70
N VAL A 181 -6.63 -5.68 7.75
CA VAL A 181 -6.73 -4.22 7.66
C VAL A 181 -8.18 -3.76 7.63
N GLY A 182 -8.42 -2.49 7.86
CA GLY A 182 -9.75 -1.90 7.93
C GLY A 182 -9.79 -0.78 8.96
N ARG A 183 -10.87 -0.01 8.98
CA ARG A 183 -11.07 1.10 9.92
C ARG A 183 -11.11 0.64 11.39
N PRO A 184 -10.98 1.57 12.36
CA PRO A 184 -11.19 1.27 13.77
C PRO A 184 -12.55 0.60 14.00
N ASN A 185 -12.61 -0.29 14.98
CA ASN A 185 -13.84 -1.00 15.39
C ASN A 185 -14.53 -1.89 14.33
N ALA A 186 -13.89 -2.15 13.18
CA ALA A 186 -14.38 -3.13 12.19
C ALA A 186 -14.29 -4.59 12.70
N GLY A 187 -13.53 -4.83 13.80
CA GLY A 187 -13.39 -6.15 14.42
C GLY A 187 -12.08 -6.86 14.12
N LYS A 188 -11.04 -6.15 13.65
CA LYS A 188 -9.71 -6.70 13.33
C LYS A 188 -9.09 -7.45 14.50
N SER A 189 -8.99 -6.78 15.67
CA SER A 189 -8.43 -7.38 16.89
C SER A 189 -9.27 -8.58 17.35
N SER A 190 -10.60 -8.51 17.21
CA SER A 190 -11.48 -9.61 17.55
C SER A 190 -11.26 -10.82 16.65
N LEU A 191 -11.08 -10.61 15.32
CA LEU A 191 -10.79 -11.69 14.38
C LEU A 191 -9.44 -12.35 14.71
N ILE A 192 -8.40 -11.55 14.93
CA ILE A 192 -7.08 -12.07 15.28
C ILE A 192 -7.11 -12.82 16.61
N ASN A 193 -7.79 -12.27 17.63
CA ASN A 193 -7.95 -12.94 18.90
C ASN A 193 -8.75 -14.24 18.80
N ALA A 194 -9.78 -14.28 17.96
CA ALA A 194 -10.56 -15.50 17.72
C ALA A 194 -9.76 -16.58 16.99
N LEU A 195 -8.80 -16.19 16.13
CA LEU A 195 -7.87 -17.11 15.47
C LEU A 195 -6.80 -17.63 16.43
N ILE A 196 -6.25 -16.75 17.27
CA ILE A 196 -5.14 -17.08 18.19
C ILE A 196 -5.65 -17.73 19.47
N GLY A 197 -6.78 -17.26 20.00
CA GLY A 197 -7.28 -17.55 21.32
C GLY A 197 -8.22 -18.72 21.40
N GLU A 198 -7.66 -19.85 21.72
CA GLU A 198 -8.07 -20.88 22.67
C GLU A 198 -6.88 -21.82 22.84
N GLU A 199 -6.19 -21.68 23.98
CA GLU A 199 -5.10 -22.52 24.49
C GLU A 199 -3.80 -22.59 23.64
N ARG A 200 -2.77 -21.86 24.13
CA ARG A 200 -1.33 -22.04 23.86
C ARG A 200 -0.94 -22.34 22.41
N THR A 201 -1.18 -21.39 21.54
CA THR A 201 -0.50 -21.37 20.23
C THR A 201 1.00 -21.21 20.48
N ILE A 202 1.83 -22.06 19.91
CA ILE A 202 3.26 -21.83 19.81
C ILE A 202 3.42 -20.60 18.91
N VAL A 203 3.40 -19.43 19.53
CA VAL A 203 3.79 -18.17 18.90
C VAL A 203 5.29 -18.15 19.01
N THR A 204 5.97 -18.70 18.02
CA THR A 204 7.38 -18.42 17.85
C THR A 204 7.48 -16.99 17.33
N GLU A 205 7.68 -16.03 18.24
CA GLU A 205 8.36 -14.80 17.88
C GLU A 205 9.71 -15.25 17.31
N ILE A 206 9.98 -14.93 16.04
CA ILE A 206 11.29 -15.23 15.46
C ILE A 206 12.27 -14.38 16.25
N ALA A 207 12.95 -15.02 17.21
CA ALA A 207 14.02 -14.41 18.00
C ALA A 207 15.20 -14.16 17.05
N GLY A 208 15.49 -12.90 16.75
CA GLY A 208 16.66 -12.53 15.93
C GLY A 208 16.64 -11.10 15.41
N THR A 209 15.51 -10.40 15.43
CA THR A 209 15.45 -8.99 15.07
C THR A 209 14.90 -8.20 16.24
N THR A 210 15.82 -7.58 16.97
CA THR A 210 15.55 -6.63 18.03
C THR A 210 14.47 -5.62 17.64
N ARG A 211 13.34 -5.60 18.41
CA ARG A 211 12.27 -4.60 18.47
C ARG A 211 11.16 -4.56 17.42
N ASP A 212 11.21 -5.28 16.30
CA ASP A 212 10.15 -5.24 15.26
C ASP A 212 9.66 -6.64 14.87
N SER A 213 9.03 -7.40 15.79
CA SER A 213 8.32 -8.67 15.42
C SER A 213 7.06 -8.34 14.64
N ILE A 214 7.21 -8.08 13.33
CA ILE A 214 6.12 -7.75 12.41
C ILE A 214 5.28 -8.99 12.09
N TYR A 215 5.87 -10.19 12.20
CA TYR A 215 5.26 -11.44 11.78
C TYR A 215 4.94 -12.36 12.95
N MET A 216 3.73 -12.95 12.92
CA MET A 216 3.31 -14.00 13.83
C MET A 216 2.93 -15.23 13.01
N ARG A 217 3.63 -16.34 13.19
CA ARG A 217 3.30 -17.60 12.51
C ARG A 217 2.02 -18.19 13.11
N PHE A 218 1.09 -18.54 12.23
CA PHE A 218 -0.12 -19.28 12.55
C PHE A 218 -0.02 -20.66 11.94
N ASN A 219 0.07 -21.68 12.79
CA ASN A 219 0.13 -23.08 12.37
C ASN A 219 -0.93 -23.88 13.12
N LYS A 220 -2.17 -23.88 12.59
CA LYS A 220 -3.32 -24.61 13.16
C LYS A 220 -4.32 -24.98 12.07
N PHE A 221 -5.14 -25.98 12.33
CA PHE A 221 -6.24 -26.43 11.46
C PHE A 221 -5.81 -26.77 10.03
N GLY A 222 -4.54 -27.15 9.84
CA GLY A 222 -3.99 -27.44 8.52
C GLY A 222 -3.52 -26.21 7.73
N TYR A 223 -3.55 -25.01 8.34
CA TYR A 223 -3.00 -23.78 7.75
C TYR A 223 -1.63 -23.47 8.35
N ASP A 224 -0.71 -23.01 7.52
CA ASP A 224 0.59 -22.48 7.93
C ASP A 224 0.89 -21.18 7.17
N PHE A 225 0.91 -20.04 7.87
CA PHE A 225 1.10 -18.70 7.30
C PHE A 225 1.56 -17.71 8.36
N TYR A 226 1.99 -16.53 7.92
CA TYR A 226 2.30 -15.41 8.79
C TYR A 226 1.17 -14.39 8.81
N LEU A 227 0.78 -13.95 10.03
CA LEU A 227 0.00 -12.73 10.22
C LEU A 227 0.94 -11.55 10.39
N VAL A 228 0.71 -10.49 9.59
CA VAL A 228 1.53 -9.28 9.60
C VAL A 228 0.99 -8.29 10.63
N ASP A 229 1.88 -7.63 11.37
CA ASP A 229 1.61 -6.52 12.32
C ASP A 229 0.59 -6.84 13.44
N THR A 230 0.74 -8.00 14.04
CA THR A 230 -0.10 -8.36 15.19
C THR A 230 0.30 -7.63 16.47
N ALA A 231 1.54 -7.17 16.59
CA ALA A 231 2.03 -6.41 17.75
C ALA A 231 1.30 -5.07 17.92
N GLY A 232 1.05 -4.36 16.81
CA GLY A 232 0.23 -3.16 16.79
C GLY A 232 -1.21 -3.38 17.27
N ILE A 233 -1.77 -4.54 17.02
CA ILE A 233 -3.14 -4.89 17.43
C ILE A 233 -3.21 -5.27 18.92
N ARG A 234 -2.17 -5.95 19.44
CA ARG A 234 -2.11 -6.38 20.86
C ARG A 234 -1.83 -5.23 21.84
N LYS A 235 -0.90 -4.32 21.52
CA LYS A 235 -0.56 -3.19 22.40
C LYS A 235 -1.68 -2.15 22.56
N LYS A 236 -2.69 -2.15 21.70
CA LYS A 236 -3.70 -1.10 21.56
C LYS A 236 -4.99 -1.27 22.33
N ALA A 237 -5.14 -2.27 23.15
CA ALA A 237 -6.30 -2.34 24.06
C ALA A 237 -6.37 -1.15 25.07
N LYS A 238 -5.39 -0.24 25.07
CA LYS A 238 -5.24 0.85 26.05
C LYS A 238 -5.14 2.28 25.49
N VAL A 239 -5.20 2.50 24.15
CA VAL A 239 -5.07 3.86 23.57
C VAL A 239 -6.32 4.20 22.77
N ASN A 240 -6.96 5.33 23.07
CA ASN A 240 -8.12 5.86 22.35
C ASN A 240 -7.86 5.96 20.84
N GLU A 241 -8.66 5.24 20.05
CA GLU A 241 -8.52 5.03 18.60
C GLU A 241 -9.16 6.15 17.75
N ASP A 242 -9.29 7.37 18.24
CA ASP A 242 -10.18 8.39 17.66
C ASP A 242 -9.69 9.12 16.42
N LEU A 243 -8.63 8.65 15.71
CA LEU A 243 -8.13 9.34 14.53
C LEU A 243 -8.05 8.43 13.31
N GLU A 244 -8.87 8.78 12.32
CA GLU A 244 -8.98 8.13 11.01
C GLU A 244 -7.62 7.98 10.30
N TYR A 245 -6.77 9.01 10.37
CA TYR A 245 -5.44 9.04 9.77
C TYR A 245 -4.50 7.94 10.30
N TYR A 246 -4.45 7.72 11.61
CA TYR A 246 -3.59 6.71 12.22
C TYR A 246 -3.87 5.30 11.72
N SER A 247 -5.14 4.99 11.47
CA SER A 247 -5.55 3.69 10.98
C SER A 247 -5.06 3.42 9.56
N VAL A 248 -5.06 4.45 8.71
CA VAL A 248 -4.62 4.34 7.30
C VAL A 248 -3.10 4.16 7.23
N VAL A 249 -2.31 5.02 7.90
CA VAL A 249 -0.84 4.95 7.86
C VAL A 249 -0.32 3.63 8.41
N ARG A 250 -0.89 3.14 9.51
CA ARG A 250 -0.54 1.80 10.05
C ARG A 250 -0.89 0.67 9.11
N SER A 251 -1.98 0.80 8.35
CA SER A 251 -2.35 -0.19 7.35
C SER A 251 -1.34 -0.27 6.21
N ILE A 252 -0.59 0.81 5.93
CA ILE A 252 0.42 0.82 4.85
C ILE A 252 1.46 -0.27 5.09
N ARG A 253 2.11 -0.28 6.26
CA ARG A 253 3.17 -1.24 6.58
C ARG A 253 2.68 -2.69 6.55
N SER A 254 1.48 -2.93 7.11
CA SER A 254 0.85 -4.26 7.09
C SER A 254 0.56 -4.71 5.65
N ILE A 255 0.01 -3.82 4.82
CA ILE A 255 -0.29 -4.10 3.42
C ILE A 255 1.00 -4.38 2.63
N GLU A 256 2.03 -3.54 2.77
CA GLU A 256 3.29 -3.70 2.02
C GLU A 256 3.98 -5.03 2.31
N ASN A 257 3.95 -5.48 3.55
CA ASN A 257 4.60 -6.70 3.98
C ASN A 257 3.73 -7.95 3.84
N SER A 258 2.51 -7.84 3.30
CA SER A 258 1.61 -8.96 3.06
C SER A 258 1.59 -9.43 1.60
N ASP A 259 1.12 -10.65 1.38
CA ASP A 259 0.75 -11.18 0.07
C ASP A 259 -0.72 -10.96 -0.23
N VAL A 260 -1.55 -11.16 0.80
CA VAL A 260 -2.99 -10.99 0.75
C VAL A 260 -3.44 -10.11 1.90
N SER A 261 -4.25 -9.11 1.59
CA SER A 261 -4.88 -8.22 2.57
C SER A 261 -6.34 -8.61 2.78
N ILE A 262 -6.70 -8.83 4.04
CA ILE A 262 -8.06 -9.11 4.48
C ILE A 262 -8.66 -7.78 4.94
N LEU A 263 -9.47 -7.17 4.07
CA LEU A 263 -10.14 -5.89 4.35
C LEU A 263 -11.41 -6.14 5.14
N MET A 264 -11.43 -5.71 6.39
CA MET A 264 -12.59 -5.84 7.28
C MET A 264 -13.50 -4.62 7.20
N LEU A 265 -14.76 -4.84 6.85
CA LEU A 265 -15.85 -3.87 6.82
C LEU A 265 -16.84 -4.15 7.95
N ASP A 266 -17.48 -3.10 8.45
CA ASP A 266 -18.55 -3.19 9.44
C ASP A 266 -19.91 -3.22 8.72
N ALA A 267 -20.65 -4.32 8.84
CA ALA A 267 -21.95 -4.49 8.18
C ALA A 267 -22.97 -3.41 8.57
N THR A 268 -22.89 -2.89 9.82
CA THR A 268 -23.83 -1.90 10.33
C THR A 268 -23.62 -0.49 9.77
N ARG A 269 -22.42 -0.20 9.27
CA ARG A 269 -22.04 1.13 8.75
C ARG A 269 -21.84 1.15 7.23
N GLY A 270 -21.66 -0.01 6.63
CA GLY A 270 -21.31 -0.11 5.21
C GLY A 270 -19.91 0.41 4.90
N ILE A 271 -19.66 0.78 3.64
CA ILE A 271 -18.37 1.31 3.19
C ILE A 271 -18.30 2.82 3.44
N GLU A 272 -17.27 3.26 4.13
CA GLU A 272 -16.94 4.67 4.37
C GLU A 272 -15.68 5.09 3.58
N SER A 273 -15.37 6.40 3.58
CA SER A 273 -14.22 6.96 2.83
C SER A 273 -12.89 6.34 3.26
N GLN A 274 -12.74 5.98 4.53
CA GLN A 274 -11.54 5.35 5.06
C GLN A 274 -11.33 3.92 4.53
N ASP A 275 -12.42 3.16 4.35
CA ASP A 275 -12.35 1.84 3.74
C ASP A 275 -11.89 1.92 2.28
N LEU A 276 -12.36 2.95 1.54
CA LEU A 276 -11.93 3.23 0.17
C LEU A 276 -10.43 3.58 0.11
N ASN A 277 -9.93 4.36 1.07
CA ASN A 277 -8.50 4.70 1.14
C ASN A 277 -7.65 3.44 1.37
N ILE A 278 -8.05 2.58 2.31
CA ILE A 278 -7.35 1.32 2.57
C ILE A 278 -7.40 0.39 1.36
N PHE A 279 -8.55 0.30 0.69
CA PHE A 279 -8.70 -0.46 -0.55
C PHE A 279 -7.77 0.06 -1.66
N SER A 280 -7.70 1.39 -1.85
CA SER A 280 -6.79 2.02 -2.80
C SER A 280 -5.32 1.66 -2.50
N LEU A 281 -4.92 1.65 -1.22
CA LEU A 281 -3.59 1.22 -0.80
C LEU A 281 -3.31 -0.25 -1.16
N ILE A 282 -4.27 -1.15 -0.96
CA ILE A 282 -4.15 -2.56 -1.33
C ILE A 282 -3.93 -2.71 -2.84
N GLN A 283 -4.70 -1.96 -3.64
CA GLN A 283 -4.57 -1.96 -5.10
C GLN A 283 -3.22 -1.40 -5.57
N LYS A 284 -2.81 -0.23 -5.05
CA LYS A 284 -1.51 0.40 -5.37
C LYS A 284 -0.34 -0.53 -5.06
N ASN A 285 -0.44 -1.29 -3.97
CA ASN A 285 0.56 -2.28 -3.58
C ASN A 285 0.39 -3.64 -4.28
N LYS A 286 -0.57 -3.77 -5.19
CA LYS A 286 -0.80 -5.00 -5.99
C LYS A 286 -0.92 -6.26 -5.12
N LYS A 287 -1.61 -6.14 -4.00
CA LYS A 287 -1.82 -7.26 -3.06
C LYS A 287 -3.08 -8.04 -3.41
N GLY A 288 -3.12 -9.32 -3.04
CA GLY A 288 -4.34 -10.09 -3.04
C GLY A 288 -5.36 -9.47 -2.07
N LEU A 289 -6.64 -9.60 -2.36
CA LEU A 289 -7.73 -9.00 -1.57
C LEU A 289 -8.80 -10.02 -1.22
N VAL A 290 -9.15 -10.06 0.07
CA VAL A 290 -10.37 -10.69 0.59
C VAL A 290 -11.16 -9.62 1.35
N VAL A 291 -12.42 -9.42 1.00
CA VAL A 291 -13.31 -8.50 1.73
C VAL A 291 -14.11 -9.30 2.76
N VAL A 292 -14.07 -8.86 4.00
CA VAL A 292 -14.79 -9.49 5.11
C VAL A 292 -15.78 -8.49 5.69
N VAL A 293 -17.07 -8.78 5.54
CA VAL A 293 -18.17 -7.99 6.13
C VAL A 293 -18.49 -8.58 7.49
N ASN A 294 -17.98 -7.96 8.54
CA ASN A 294 -18.10 -8.41 9.92
C ASN A 294 -19.32 -7.78 10.62
N LYS A 295 -19.67 -8.29 11.80
CA LYS A 295 -20.85 -7.93 12.57
C LYS A 295 -22.15 -8.27 11.85
N TRP A 296 -22.11 -9.33 11.08
CA TRP A 296 -23.29 -9.79 10.32
C TRP A 296 -24.44 -10.25 11.22
N ASP A 297 -24.16 -10.60 12.48
CA ASP A 297 -25.15 -10.91 13.50
C ASP A 297 -26.07 -9.73 13.85
N LEU A 298 -25.59 -8.49 13.69
CA LEU A 298 -26.33 -7.27 14.05
C LEU A 298 -27.27 -6.79 12.92
N ILE A 299 -27.26 -7.44 11.76
CA ILE A 299 -28.19 -7.12 10.65
C ILE A 299 -29.49 -7.90 10.87
N GLU A 300 -30.61 -7.19 10.95
CA GLU A 300 -31.94 -7.77 11.25
C GLU A 300 -32.52 -8.50 10.04
N ASN A 301 -32.44 -7.93 8.84
CA ASN A 301 -32.99 -8.54 7.61
C ASN A 301 -31.87 -9.27 6.87
N LYS A 302 -31.95 -10.60 6.77
CA LYS A 302 -30.92 -11.47 6.17
C LYS A 302 -31.50 -12.26 4.99
N GLU A 303 -32.41 -11.67 4.22
CA GLU A 303 -32.90 -12.33 3.02
C GLU A 303 -31.80 -12.46 1.97
N ALA A 304 -31.90 -13.51 1.12
CA ALA A 304 -30.87 -13.77 0.10
C ALA A 304 -30.71 -12.62 -0.92
N ASN A 305 -31.77 -11.84 -1.13
CA ASN A 305 -31.73 -10.67 -1.99
C ASN A 305 -30.96 -9.50 -1.34
N ASP A 306 -31.05 -9.32 -0.02
CA ASP A 306 -30.33 -8.27 0.70
C ASP A 306 -28.81 -8.54 0.68
N VAL A 307 -28.40 -9.80 0.86
CA VAL A 307 -27.00 -10.21 0.73
C VAL A 307 -26.45 -9.85 -0.65
N LYS A 308 -27.18 -10.20 -1.73
CA LYS A 308 -26.78 -9.88 -3.12
C LYS A 308 -26.71 -8.38 -3.37
N ASN A 309 -27.65 -7.61 -2.83
CA ASN A 309 -27.68 -6.14 -2.98
C ASN A 309 -26.48 -5.51 -2.25
N ILE A 310 -26.14 -5.98 -1.04
CA ILE A 310 -24.97 -5.52 -0.29
C ILE A 310 -23.69 -5.89 -1.03
N GLU A 311 -23.55 -7.12 -1.53
CA GLU A 311 -22.39 -7.52 -2.34
C GLU A 311 -22.24 -6.65 -3.58
N LYS A 312 -23.32 -6.41 -4.31
CA LYS A 312 -23.34 -5.53 -5.48
C LYS A 312 -22.91 -4.12 -5.10
N GLY A 313 -23.50 -3.55 -4.05
CA GLY A 313 -23.14 -2.22 -3.55
C GLY A 313 -21.66 -2.11 -3.15
N ILE A 314 -21.07 -3.16 -2.55
CA ILE A 314 -19.65 -3.21 -2.23
C ILE A 314 -18.82 -3.21 -3.53
N ARG A 315 -19.15 -4.06 -4.51
CA ARG A 315 -18.40 -4.14 -5.77
C ARG A 315 -18.48 -2.85 -6.57
N ASP A 316 -19.64 -2.21 -6.62
CA ASP A 316 -19.85 -0.94 -7.33
C ASP A 316 -19.03 0.19 -6.71
N ARG A 317 -18.92 0.24 -5.38
CA ARG A 317 -18.14 1.26 -4.67
C ARG A 317 -16.63 1.04 -4.73
N LEU A 318 -16.19 -0.21 -4.89
CA LEU A 318 -14.79 -0.59 -5.01
C LEU A 318 -14.33 -0.74 -6.47
N ALA A 319 -15.16 -0.41 -7.45
CA ALA A 319 -14.78 -0.39 -8.86
C ALA A 319 -13.56 0.53 -9.08
N PRO A 320 -12.68 0.24 -10.08
CA PRO A 320 -12.86 -0.71 -11.17
C PRO A 320 -12.49 -2.18 -10.85
N PHE A 321 -11.76 -2.45 -9.77
CA PHE A 321 -11.43 -3.82 -9.38
C PHE A 321 -12.58 -4.38 -8.54
N SER A 322 -13.38 -5.27 -9.13
CA SER A 322 -14.57 -5.86 -8.51
C SER A 322 -14.51 -7.39 -8.38
N ASP A 323 -13.45 -8.03 -8.92
CA ASP A 323 -13.26 -9.48 -8.90
C ASP A 323 -12.50 -9.93 -7.66
N PHE A 324 -13.16 -9.87 -6.50
CA PHE A 324 -12.65 -10.31 -5.22
C PHE A 324 -13.72 -11.07 -4.42
N PRO A 325 -13.33 -12.01 -3.55
CA PRO A 325 -14.26 -12.71 -2.68
C PRO A 325 -14.78 -11.80 -1.56
N ILE A 326 -16.07 -11.94 -1.23
CA ILE A 326 -16.73 -11.28 -0.10
C ILE A 326 -17.25 -12.34 0.85
N ILE A 327 -16.93 -12.22 2.14
CA ILE A 327 -17.34 -13.15 3.18
C ILE A 327 -18.06 -12.39 4.28
N PHE A 328 -19.29 -12.79 4.60
CA PHE A 328 -20.05 -12.26 5.71
C PHE A 328 -19.73 -13.07 6.97
N THR A 329 -19.27 -12.40 8.04
CA THR A 329 -18.82 -13.03 9.28
C THR A 329 -19.49 -12.42 10.51
N SER A 330 -19.58 -13.23 11.57
CA SER A 330 -19.76 -12.76 12.93
C SER A 330 -18.63 -13.32 13.78
N VAL A 331 -17.67 -12.48 14.10
CA VAL A 331 -16.50 -12.91 14.89
C VAL A 331 -16.91 -13.32 16.32
N PRO A 332 -17.77 -12.60 17.04
CA PRO A 332 -18.22 -13.04 18.37
C PRO A 332 -18.86 -14.43 18.37
N ASN A 333 -19.62 -14.74 17.30
CA ASN A 333 -20.30 -16.03 17.15
C ASN A 333 -19.43 -17.08 16.44
N LYS A 334 -18.16 -16.79 16.20
CA LYS A 334 -17.20 -17.66 15.45
C LYS A 334 -17.71 -18.10 14.06
N GLN A 335 -18.60 -17.30 13.45
CA GLN A 335 -19.29 -17.67 12.21
C GLN A 335 -18.41 -17.40 11.00
N ARG A 336 -18.07 -18.44 10.22
CA ARG A 336 -17.29 -18.39 8.97
C ARG A 336 -15.86 -17.88 9.10
N ILE A 337 -15.24 -17.89 10.30
CA ILE A 337 -13.87 -17.42 10.50
C ILE A 337 -12.87 -18.28 9.71
N LEU A 338 -12.98 -19.61 9.75
CA LEU A 338 -12.10 -20.49 9.01
C LEU A 338 -12.24 -20.31 7.48
N ARG A 339 -13.46 -20.01 7.01
CA ARG A 339 -13.69 -19.71 5.59
C ARG A 339 -12.91 -18.45 5.12
N VAL A 340 -12.65 -17.49 6.01
CA VAL A 340 -11.78 -16.36 5.70
C VAL A 340 -10.37 -16.83 5.40
N LEU A 341 -9.84 -17.77 6.20
CA LEU A 341 -8.50 -18.34 5.99
C LEU A 341 -8.44 -19.16 4.69
N ASP A 342 -9.42 -20.05 4.46
CA ASP A 342 -9.52 -20.81 3.21
C ASP A 342 -9.48 -19.89 1.98
N THR A 343 -10.26 -18.81 2.06
CA THR A 343 -10.34 -17.87 0.96
C THR A 343 -9.05 -17.07 0.78
N ALA A 344 -8.39 -16.68 1.87
CA ALA A 344 -7.09 -15.99 1.80
C ALA A 344 -6.00 -16.88 1.21
N MET A 345 -5.97 -18.17 1.59
CA MET A 345 -5.07 -19.17 1.00
C MET A 345 -5.33 -19.32 -0.51
N LYS A 346 -6.60 -19.42 -0.90
CA LYS A 346 -6.97 -19.54 -2.32
C LYS A 346 -6.56 -18.31 -3.13
N VAL A 347 -6.71 -17.10 -2.58
CA VAL A 347 -6.25 -15.86 -3.22
C VAL A 347 -4.72 -15.85 -3.34
N TYR A 348 -4.00 -16.35 -2.33
CA TYR A 348 -2.55 -16.52 -2.40
C TYR A 348 -2.14 -17.49 -3.50
N GLU A 349 -2.79 -18.65 -3.62
CA GLU A 349 -2.57 -19.60 -4.69
C GLU A 349 -2.86 -18.99 -6.08
N ASN A 350 -3.96 -18.23 -6.21
CA ASN A 350 -4.32 -17.54 -7.43
C ASN A 350 -3.25 -16.51 -7.83
N LYS A 351 -2.63 -15.82 -6.86
CA LYS A 351 -1.54 -14.88 -7.09
C LYS A 351 -0.29 -15.55 -7.67
N HIS A 352 -0.02 -16.80 -7.29
CA HIS A 352 1.13 -17.59 -7.76
C HIS A 352 0.79 -18.53 -8.92
N ARG A 353 -0.44 -18.50 -9.42
CA ARG A 353 -0.93 -19.35 -10.49
C ARG A 353 -0.15 -19.13 -11.79
N LYS A 354 0.39 -20.23 -12.32
CA LYS A 354 1.08 -20.24 -13.63
C LYS A 354 0.18 -20.92 -14.65
N VAL A 355 -0.04 -20.27 -15.79
CA VAL A 355 -0.80 -20.82 -16.91
C VAL A 355 0.18 -21.10 -18.05
N PRO A 356 0.23 -22.35 -18.55
CA PRO A 356 1.12 -22.71 -19.66
C PRO A 356 0.85 -21.87 -20.90
N THR A 357 1.92 -21.40 -21.55
CA THR A 357 1.83 -20.54 -22.72
C THR A 357 1.03 -21.15 -23.88
N ALA A 358 1.16 -22.47 -24.10
CA ALA A 358 0.36 -23.18 -25.12
C ALA A 358 -1.14 -23.03 -24.84
N LYS A 359 -1.56 -23.25 -23.59
CA LYS A 359 -2.96 -23.15 -23.15
C LYS A 359 -3.50 -21.73 -23.23
N LEU A 360 -2.65 -20.71 -22.94
CA LEU A 360 -3.00 -19.30 -23.10
C LEU A 360 -3.33 -18.99 -24.58
N ASN A 361 -2.45 -19.41 -25.51
CA ASN A 361 -2.64 -19.13 -26.94
C ASN A 361 -3.82 -19.91 -27.52
N GLU A 362 -3.94 -21.19 -27.21
CA GLU A 362 -5.07 -22.02 -27.65
C GLU A 362 -6.41 -21.44 -27.22
N THR A 363 -6.49 -20.88 -26.01
CA THR A 363 -7.75 -20.35 -25.46
C THR A 363 -8.03 -18.91 -25.90
N LEU A 364 -7.02 -18.03 -25.86
CA LEU A 364 -7.24 -16.60 -26.04
C LEU A 364 -7.18 -16.15 -27.50
N LEU A 365 -6.32 -16.76 -28.35
CA LEU A 365 -6.21 -16.30 -29.74
C LEU A 365 -7.50 -16.45 -30.53
N PRO A 366 -8.28 -17.54 -30.43
CA PRO A 366 -9.59 -17.62 -31.09
C PRO A 366 -10.58 -16.55 -30.62
N ILE A 367 -10.54 -16.19 -29.31
CA ILE A 367 -11.39 -15.12 -28.77
C ILE A 367 -10.97 -13.77 -29.35
N ILE A 368 -9.67 -13.52 -29.47
CA ILE A 368 -9.10 -12.28 -30.02
C ILE A 368 -9.39 -12.17 -31.53
N ASP A 369 -9.32 -13.28 -32.26
CA ASP A 369 -9.65 -13.29 -33.71
C ASP A 369 -11.13 -13.00 -33.97
N ASN A 370 -12.02 -13.47 -33.10
CA ASN A 370 -13.46 -13.16 -33.17
C ASN A 370 -13.80 -11.72 -32.73
N TYR A 371 -13.01 -11.15 -31.82
CA TYR A 371 -13.19 -9.80 -31.29
C TYR A 371 -11.86 -9.05 -31.31
N PRO A 372 -11.35 -8.65 -32.49
CA PRO A 372 -10.05 -8.01 -32.60
C PRO A 372 -10.05 -6.60 -32.01
N PRO A 373 -8.87 -6.08 -31.62
CA PRO A 373 -8.75 -4.70 -31.16
C PRO A 373 -9.31 -3.73 -32.23
N PRO A 374 -10.05 -2.69 -31.82
CA PRO A 374 -10.56 -1.69 -32.76
C PRO A 374 -9.44 -1.05 -33.58
N ALA A 375 -9.65 -0.94 -34.89
CA ALA A 375 -8.72 -0.25 -35.75
C ALA A 375 -8.61 1.23 -35.35
N LEU A 376 -7.41 1.77 -35.34
CA LEU A 376 -7.17 3.18 -35.04
C LEU A 376 -6.50 3.87 -36.23
N LYS A 377 -7.09 4.97 -36.72
CA LYS A 377 -6.59 5.73 -37.89
C LYS A 377 -6.33 4.83 -39.11
N GLY A 378 -7.23 3.89 -39.42
CA GLY A 378 -7.09 2.95 -40.53
C GLY A 378 -6.07 1.83 -40.36
N LYS A 379 -5.43 1.74 -39.19
CA LYS A 379 -4.44 0.70 -38.88
C LYS A 379 -5.09 -0.46 -38.15
N TYR A 380 -4.94 -1.67 -38.70
CA TYR A 380 -5.42 -2.90 -38.08
C TYR A 380 -4.41 -3.44 -37.08
N ILE A 381 -4.88 -3.73 -35.88
CA ILE A 381 -4.06 -4.28 -34.80
C ILE A 381 -4.27 -5.80 -34.77
N LYS A 382 -3.17 -6.55 -34.88
CA LYS A 382 -3.20 -8.02 -34.79
C LYS A 382 -2.34 -8.48 -33.63
N ILE A 383 -2.97 -9.17 -32.67
CA ILE A 383 -2.27 -9.86 -31.58
C ILE A 383 -1.94 -11.26 -32.06
N LYS A 384 -0.69 -11.67 -31.94
CA LYS A 384 -0.15 -12.91 -32.51
C LYS A 384 0.20 -13.95 -31.47
N TYR A 385 0.42 -13.53 -30.24
CA TYR A 385 0.94 -14.39 -29.21
C TYR A 385 0.71 -13.80 -27.84
N VAL A 386 0.48 -14.65 -26.84
CA VAL A 386 0.34 -14.29 -25.44
C VAL A 386 1.19 -15.20 -24.55
N THR A 387 1.83 -14.65 -23.54
CA THR A 387 2.57 -15.41 -22.54
C THR A 387 2.42 -14.79 -21.17
N GLN A 388 2.55 -15.59 -20.12
CA GLN A 388 2.66 -15.12 -18.75
C GLN A 388 4.14 -14.91 -18.42
N LEU A 389 4.47 -13.76 -17.80
CA LEU A 389 5.82 -13.48 -17.33
C LEU A 389 6.14 -14.35 -16.11
N PRO A 390 7.31 -15.00 -16.07
CA PRO A 390 7.76 -15.70 -14.87
C PRO A 390 8.21 -14.71 -13.79
N ASN A 391 8.18 -15.14 -12.54
CA ASN A 391 8.76 -14.44 -11.39
C ASN A 391 8.31 -12.98 -11.21
N THR A 392 7.02 -12.70 -11.45
CA THR A 392 6.41 -11.41 -11.18
C THR A 392 5.62 -11.45 -9.88
N MET A 393 5.59 -10.33 -9.14
CA MET A 393 4.86 -10.22 -7.85
C MET A 393 3.36 -10.52 -8.00
N ILE A 394 2.80 -10.27 -9.18
CA ILE A 394 1.41 -10.59 -9.54
C ILE A 394 1.37 -11.19 -10.94
N PRO A 395 0.34 -11.99 -11.27
CA PRO A 395 0.15 -12.55 -12.60
C PRO A 395 0.21 -11.45 -13.66
N SER A 396 1.19 -11.55 -14.54
CA SER A 396 1.45 -10.55 -15.59
C SER A 396 1.47 -11.21 -16.95
N PHE A 397 0.64 -10.75 -17.85
CA PHE A 397 0.47 -11.31 -19.19
C PHE A 397 0.96 -10.34 -20.24
N VAL A 398 1.77 -10.82 -21.17
CA VAL A 398 2.28 -10.04 -22.32
C VAL A 398 1.62 -10.52 -23.58
N PHE A 399 0.96 -9.61 -24.27
CA PHE A 399 0.36 -9.78 -25.57
C PHE A 399 1.26 -9.15 -26.63
N PHE A 400 1.72 -9.93 -27.58
CA PHE A 400 2.56 -9.47 -28.67
C PHE A 400 1.71 -9.07 -29.88
N ALA A 401 1.75 -7.78 -30.19
CA ALA A 401 0.98 -7.18 -31.28
C ALA A 401 1.91 -6.46 -32.30
N ASN A 402 1.39 -6.27 -33.51
CA ASN A 402 2.10 -5.48 -34.53
C ASN A 402 2.15 -3.98 -34.18
N LEU A 403 1.13 -3.47 -33.49
CA LEU A 403 0.95 -2.05 -33.13
C LEU A 403 0.47 -1.91 -31.68
N PRO A 404 1.32 -2.28 -30.68
CA PRO A 404 0.92 -2.35 -29.28
C PRO A 404 0.50 -1.00 -28.70
N GLN A 405 1.06 0.10 -29.16
CA GLN A 405 0.78 1.47 -28.72
C GLN A 405 -0.66 1.94 -29.06
N TYR A 406 -1.36 1.25 -29.95
CA TYR A 406 -2.73 1.60 -30.33
C TYR A 406 -3.79 0.77 -29.61
N VAL A 407 -3.40 -0.23 -28.79
CA VAL A 407 -4.33 -1.00 -27.97
C VAL A 407 -4.74 -0.17 -26.77
N LYS A 408 -6.01 0.30 -26.79
CA LYS A 408 -6.56 1.15 -25.72
C LYS A 408 -6.97 0.34 -24.48
N ASP A 409 -7.09 1.02 -23.35
CA ASP A 409 -7.42 0.41 -22.04
C ASP A 409 -8.75 -0.36 -22.02
N PRO A 410 -9.85 0.05 -22.70
CA PRO A 410 -11.05 -0.77 -22.75
C PRO A 410 -10.81 -2.17 -23.33
N TYR A 411 -9.90 -2.30 -24.33
CA TYR A 411 -9.58 -3.60 -24.89
C TYR A 411 -8.65 -4.41 -23.96
N ARG A 412 -7.76 -3.76 -23.24
CA ARG A 412 -6.94 -4.43 -22.19
C ARG A 412 -7.84 -5.00 -21.09
N ARG A 413 -8.85 -4.25 -20.64
CA ARG A 413 -9.86 -4.72 -19.68
C ARG A 413 -10.67 -5.90 -20.23
N PHE A 414 -11.03 -5.87 -21.52
CA PHE A 414 -11.67 -7.01 -22.18
C PHE A 414 -10.80 -8.27 -22.11
N LEU A 415 -9.50 -8.17 -22.42
CA LEU A 415 -8.56 -9.29 -22.33
C LEU A 415 -8.42 -9.79 -20.89
N GLU A 416 -8.32 -8.90 -19.92
CA GLU A 416 -8.30 -9.24 -18.51
C GLU A 416 -9.55 -10.04 -18.10
N ASN A 417 -10.74 -9.57 -18.46
CA ASN A 417 -11.98 -10.27 -18.18
C ASN A 417 -11.98 -11.66 -18.83
N LYS A 418 -11.46 -11.80 -20.06
CA LYS A 418 -11.37 -13.10 -20.72
C LYS A 418 -10.39 -14.07 -20.04
N ILE A 419 -9.31 -13.55 -19.46
CA ILE A 419 -8.40 -14.36 -18.63
C ILE A 419 -9.14 -14.82 -17.36
N ARG A 420 -9.85 -13.93 -16.67
CA ARG A 420 -10.62 -14.23 -15.46
C ARG A 420 -11.76 -15.22 -15.71
N ASP A 421 -12.42 -15.14 -16.87
CA ASP A 421 -13.46 -16.09 -17.28
C ASP A 421 -12.94 -17.53 -17.43
N LYS A 422 -11.65 -17.70 -17.74
CA LYS A 422 -11.04 -19.01 -18.05
C LYS A 422 -10.20 -19.58 -16.91
N TRP A 423 -9.60 -18.71 -16.10
CA TRP A 423 -8.77 -19.11 -14.98
C TRP A 423 -9.16 -18.35 -13.73
N ASP A 424 -9.17 -19.04 -12.61
CA ASP A 424 -9.51 -18.44 -11.32
C ASP A 424 -8.37 -17.52 -10.84
N PHE A 425 -8.53 -16.22 -11.03
CA PHE A 425 -7.69 -15.16 -10.48
C PHE A 425 -8.47 -14.29 -9.49
N ASN A 426 -9.58 -14.81 -8.95
CA ASN A 426 -10.41 -14.09 -8.00
C ASN A 426 -9.59 -13.58 -6.81
N GLY A 427 -9.78 -12.33 -6.42
CA GLY A 427 -9.03 -11.66 -5.37
C GLY A 427 -7.62 -11.21 -5.75
N THR A 428 -7.16 -11.48 -6.97
CA THR A 428 -5.77 -11.19 -7.38
C THR A 428 -5.76 -10.15 -8.49
N PRO A 429 -4.98 -9.06 -8.37
CA PRO A 429 -4.76 -8.13 -9.48
C PRO A 429 -3.97 -8.81 -10.60
N ILE A 430 -4.24 -8.41 -11.85
CA ILE A 430 -3.55 -8.90 -13.05
C ILE A 430 -2.97 -7.73 -13.82
N ASN A 431 -1.75 -7.89 -14.35
CA ASN A 431 -1.17 -6.93 -15.29
C ASN A 431 -1.31 -7.42 -16.73
N ILE A 432 -1.70 -6.52 -17.63
CA ILE A 432 -1.74 -6.75 -19.07
C ILE A 432 -0.76 -5.82 -19.77
N PHE A 433 0.27 -6.38 -20.38
CA PHE A 433 1.27 -5.66 -21.15
C PHE A 433 1.08 -5.90 -22.65
N MET A 434 1.26 -4.84 -23.43
CA MET A 434 1.32 -4.92 -24.87
C MET A 434 2.74 -4.67 -25.34
N ARG A 435 3.32 -5.59 -26.11
CA ARG A 435 4.68 -5.46 -26.67
C ARG A 435 4.71 -5.66 -28.17
N HIS A 436 5.67 -5.05 -28.81
CA HIS A 436 5.95 -5.32 -30.22
C HIS A 436 6.56 -6.72 -30.35
N LYS A 437 6.19 -7.42 -31.43
CA LYS A 437 6.78 -8.73 -31.74
C LYS A 437 8.11 -8.51 -32.44
#